data_37b20c6129be9f933aabe651e4cf2c93
#
_entry.id   37b20c6129be9f933aabe651e4cf2c93
#
_cell.length_a   1.000
_cell.length_b   1.000
_cell.length_c   1.000
_cell.angle_alpha   90.00
_cell.angle_beta   90.00
_cell.angle_gamma   90.00
#
_symmetry.space_group_name_H-M   'P 1'
#
loop_
_entity.id
_entity.type
_entity.pdbx_description
1 polymer ?
#
loop_
_entity_poly.entity_id
_entity_poly.type
_entity_poly.pdbx_seq_one_letter_code
_entity_poly.pdbx_strand_id
1 'polypeptide(L)'
;CLFVDCENTLDEDWAELLGVNVDELWVVKPTNQTAEQVFDIVQNLLETGEFGLAVLDSLAVLISQDVYEESNEKRSYGGISIPLTRFTKQLVQICSRFNTTFIGINQLRDKINSPMGGKDTTGGRAWKHNAIIRLFFSKGNFFDENGKDLTRNTESPAGNYVLINM
;
A
#
# COMPACT_ATOMS: atom_id res chain seq x y z
N CYS A 1 11.60 -7.74 -9.51
CA CYS A 1 10.69 -6.94 -8.70
C CYS A 1 10.44 -7.65 -7.36
N LEU A 2 10.37 -6.88 -6.28
CA LEU A 2 9.93 -7.36 -4.96
C LEU A 2 8.47 -6.95 -4.74
N PHE A 3 7.59 -7.90 -4.39
CA PHE A 3 6.21 -7.64 -4.01
C PHE A 3 5.97 -8.14 -2.58
N VAL A 4 5.61 -7.23 -1.70
CA VAL A 4 5.30 -7.53 -0.29
C VAL A 4 3.79 -7.54 -0.13
N ASP A 5 3.20 -8.73 -0.14
CA ASP A 5 1.76 -8.97 -0.07
C ASP A 5 1.30 -9.09 1.38
N CYS A 6 1.04 -7.95 2.00
CA CYS A 6 0.57 -7.89 3.39
C CYS A 6 -0.92 -8.24 3.54
N GLU A 7 -1.69 -8.17 2.46
CA GLU A 7 -3.12 -8.52 2.45
C GLU A 7 -3.36 -9.98 2.07
N ASN A 8 -2.32 -10.67 1.58
CA ASN A 8 -2.39 -12.03 1.09
C ASN A 8 -3.44 -12.21 -0.03
N THR A 9 -3.46 -11.26 -0.95
CA THR A 9 -4.46 -11.15 -2.03
C THR A 9 -3.88 -11.26 -3.43
N LEU A 10 -2.56 -11.45 -3.57
CA LEU A 10 -1.93 -11.60 -4.87
C LEU A 10 -2.46 -12.86 -5.57
N ASP A 11 -3.09 -12.63 -6.72
CA ASP A 11 -3.52 -13.65 -7.67
C ASP A 11 -2.47 -13.73 -8.79
N GLU A 12 -1.70 -14.81 -8.80
CA GLU A 12 -0.59 -15.01 -9.73
C GLU A 12 -1.09 -15.20 -11.16
N ASP A 13 -2.20 -15.91 -11.36
CA ASP A 13 -2.81 -16.12 -12.68
C ASP A 13 -3.28 -14.79 -13.28
N TRP A 14 -3.90 -13.94 -12.45
CA TRP A 14 -4.32 -12.61 -12.86
C TRP A 14 -3.14 -11.69 -13.15
N ALA A 15 -2.09 -11.76 -12.34
CA ALA A 15 -0.87 -10.99 -12.56
C ALA A 15 -0.20 -11.37 -13.89
N GLU A 16 -0.15 -12.66 -14.22
CA GLU A 16 0.38 -13.14 -15.48
C GLU A 16 -0.45 -12.65 -16.67
N LEU A 17 -1.79 -12.69 -16.58
CA LEU A 17 -2.69 -12.12 -17.58
C LEU A 17 -2.46 -10.62 -17.83
N LEU A 18 -2.04 -9.89 -16.80
CA LEU A 18 -1.67 -8.47 -16.90
C LEU A 18 -0.24 -8.25 -17.43
N GLY A 19 0.51 -9.31 -17.71
CA GLY A 19 1.85 -9.25 -18.28
C GLY A 19 2.98 -9.23 -17.27
N VAL A 20 2.71 -9.57 -16.01
CA VAL A 20 3.76 -9.74 -14.99
C VAL A 20 4.47 -11.07 -15.23
N ASN A 21 5.80 -11.05 -15.27
CA ASN A 21 6.59 -12.27 -15.21
C ASN A 21 6.64 -12.78 -13.77
N VAL A 22 5.74 -13.73 -13.46
CA VAL A 22 5.59 -14.27 -12.10
C VAL A 22 6.78 -15.11 -11.66
N ASP A 23 7.50 -15.74 -12.60
CA ASP A 23 8.70 -16.54 -12.31
C ASP A 23 9.87 -15.66 -11.79
N GLU A 24 9.90 -14.38 -12.15
CA GLU A 24 10.89 -13.40 -11.71
C GLU A 24 10.38 -12.47 -10.60
N LEU A 25 9.16 -12.69 -10.14
CA LEU A 25 8.56 -11.92 -9.06
C LEU A 25 8.94 -12.48 -7.69
N TRP A 26 9.69 -11.72 -6.91
CA TRP A 26 9.94 -12.08 -5.52
C TRP A 26 8.77 -11.66 -4.67
N VAL A 27 8.06 -12.63 -4.09
CA VAL A 27 6.88 -12.40 -3.25
C VAL A 27 7.21 -12.69 -1.80
N VAL A 28 6.96 -11.70 -0.94
CA VAL A 28 7.03 -11.86 0.52
C VAL A 28 5.61 -11.75 1.06
N LYS A 29 5.13 -12.81 1.74
CA LYS A 29 3.82 -12.85 2.41
C LYS A 29 4.05 -12.84 3.92
N PRO A 30 4.05 -11.67 4.58
CA PRO A 30 4.25 -11.59 6.01
C PRO A 30 3.09 -12.26 6.75
N THR A 31 3.41 -13.28 7.56
CA THR A 31 2.40 -13.97 8.36
C THR A 31 2.74 -13.79 9.83
N ASN A 32 1.82 -13.25 10.62
CA ASN A 32 2.03 -13.00 12.06
C ASN A 32 3.24 -12.12 12.38
N GLN A 33 3.54 -11.15 11.51
CA GLN A 33 4.64 -10.21 11.68
C GLN A 33 4.13 -8.82 12.00
N THR A 34 4.86 -8.11 12.85
CA THR A 34 4.59 -6.70 13.14
C THR A 34 5.09 -5.80 12.02
N ALA A 35 4.60 -4.56 11.98
CA ALA A 35 5.04 -3.58 11.00
C ALA A 35 6.56 -3.39 11.00
N GLU A 36 7.17 -3.37 12.20
CA GLU A 36 8.62 -3.27 12.38
C GLU A 36 9.35 -4.42 11.69
N GLN A 37 8.90 -5.65 11.91
CA GLN A 37 9.49 -6.85 11.32
C GLN A 37 9.35 -6.85 9.79
N VAL A 38 8.19 -6.44 9.27
CA VAL A 38 7.97 -6.32 7.82
C VAL A 38 8.91 -5.26 7.23
N PHE A 39 9.05 -4.12 7.89
CA PHE A 39 9.95 -3.06 7.42
C PHE A 39 11.41 -3.48 7.45
N ASP A 40 11.85 -4.21 8.47
CA ASP A 40 13.20 -4.75 8.55
C ASP A 40 13.47 -5.76 7.43
N ILE A 41 12.51 -6.65 7.12
CA ILE A 41 12.62 -7.59 6.00
C ILE A 41 12.77 -6.83 4.67
N VAL A 42 11.92 -5.84 4.44
CA VAL A 42 11.96 -5.04 3.21
C VAL A 42 13.30 -4.31 3.09
N GLN A 43 13.79 -3.68 4.14
CA GLN A 43 15.08 -2.99 4.14
C GLN A 43 16.23 -3.93 3.81
N ASN A 44 16.30 -5.07 4.49
CA ASN A 44 17.34 -6.06 4.27
C ASN A 44 17.35 -6.57 2.82
N LEU A 45 16.18 -6.81 2.24
CA LEU A 45 16.07 -7.23 0.84
C LEU A 45 16.50 -6.12 -0.13
N LEU A 46 16.08 -4.87 0.10
CA LEU A 46 16.47 -3.76 -0.75
C LEU A 46 17.96 -3.43 -0.68
N GLU A 47 18.59 -3.63 0.48
CA GLU A 47 20.03 -3.43 0.69
C GLU A 47 20.90 -4.43 -0.06
N THR A 48 20.34 -5.54 -0.56
CA THR A 48 21.06 -6.43 -1.48
C THR A 48 21.38 -5.77 -2.82
N GLY A 49 20.59 -4.75 -3.22
CA GLY A 49 20.73 -4.08 -4.53
C GLY A 49 20.13 -4.84 -5.71
N GLU A 50 19.47 -5.99 -5.45
CA GLU A 50 18.91 -6.85 -6.51
C GLU A 50 17.56 -6.35 -7.06
N PHE A 51 16.93 -5.37 -6.39
CA PHE A 51 15.58 -4.94 -6.71
C PHE A 51 15.52 -3.51 -7.26
N GLY A 52 15.24 -3.35 -8.56
CA GLY A 52 14.96 -2.03 -9.16
C GLY A 52 13.57 -1.48 -8.82
N LEU A 53 12.64 -2.36 -8.45
CA LEU A 53 11.27 -2.01 -8.03
C LEU A 53 10.85 -2.84 -6.82
N ALA A 54 10.24 -2.18 -5.84
CA ALA A 54 9.58 -2.84 -4.73
C ALA A 54 8.19 -2.26 -4.51
N VAL A 55 7.23 -3.13 -4.25
CA VAL A 55 5.83 -2.79 -3.97
C VAL A 55 5.44 -3.36 -2.62
N LEU A 56 4.78 -2.58 -1.77
CA LEU A 56 4.20 -3.03 -0.51
C LEU A 56 2.69 -2.80 -0.54
N ASP A 57 1.94 -3.87 -0.47
CA ASP A 57 0.47 -3.91 -0.51
C ASP A 57 -0.10 -4.61 0.73
N SER A 58 -0.62 -3.88 1.67
CA SER A 58 -0.68 -2.44 1.85
C SER A 58 -0.16 -2.02 3.23
N LEU A 59 0.23 -0.73 3.34
CA LEU A 59 0.60 -0.13 4.63
C LEU A 59 -0.57 -0.11 5.63
N ALA A 60 -1.80 -0.13 5.12
CA ALA A 60 -3.01 0.04 5.93
C ALA A 60 -3.32 -1.13 6.86
N VAL A 61 -2.85 -2.33 6.53
CA VAL A 61 -3.11 -3.56 7.30
C VAL A 61 -2.02 -3.87 8.32
N LEU A 62 -0.88 -3.19 8.24
CA LEU A 62 0.23 -3.42 9.14
C LEU A 62 -0.09 -2.96 10.56
N ILE A 63 0.30 -3.76 11.54
CA ILE A 63 0.09 -3.53 12.98
C ILE A 63 1.45 -3.37 13.63
N SER A 64 1.64 -2.28 14.40
CA SER A 64 2.87 -2.08 15.16
C SER A 64 2.98 -3.06 16.33
N GLN A 65 4.19 -3.32 16.78
CA GLN A 65 4.45 -4.23 17.89
C GLN A 65 3.70 -3.82 19.16
N ASP A 66 3.68 -2.53 19.48
CA ASP A 66 2.95 -2.01 20.64
C ASP A 66 1.46 -2.39 20.60
N VAL A 67 0.84 -2.31 19.40
CA VAL A 67 -0.57 -2.68 19.22
C VAL A 67 -0.75 -4.19 19.25
N TYR A 68 0.23 -4.94 18.73
CA TYR A 68 0.18 -6.40 18.68
C TYR A 68 0.27 -7.04 20.08
N GLU A 69 1.06 -6.46 20.97
CA GLU A 69 1.27 -6.93 22.36
C GLU A 69 0.19 -6.45 23.34
N GLU A 70 -0.57 -5.40 22.99
CA GLU A 70 -1.62 -4.88 23.83
C GLU A 70 -2.89 -5.75 23.82
N SER A 71 -3.51 -5.88 24.98
CA SER A 71 -4.85 -6.47 25.06
C SER A 71 -5.88 -5.55 24.40
N ASN A 72 -6.94 -6.12 23.82
CA ASN A 72 -8.02 -5.39 23.12
C ASN A 72 -8.72 -4.31 23.98
N GLU A 73 -8.42 -4.23 25.28
CA GLU A 73 -9.00 -3.27 26.23
C GLU A 73 -8.23 -1.94 26.28
N LYS A 74 -6.98 -1.89 25.81
CA LYS A 74 -6.15 -0.67 25.85
C LYS A 74 -6.11 0.01 24.48
N ARG A 75 -6.24 1.33 24.48
CA ARG A 75 -6.05 2.15 23.28
C ARG A 75 -4.56 2.45 23.10
N SER A 76 -3.95 1.90 22.06
CA SER A 76 -2.60 2.27 21.67
C SER A 76 -2.58 3.65 21.00
N TYR A 77 -1.61 4.47 21.38
CA TYR A 77 -1.38 5.78 20.78
C TYR A 77 -0.25 5.67 19.75
N GLY A 78 -0.51 6.15 18.52
CA GLY A 78 0.52 6.25 17.49
C GLY A 78 0.49 5.13 16.44
N GLY A 79 0.13 3.92 16.80
CA GLY A 79 0.03 2.79 15.89
C GLY A 79 1.23 2.71 14.94
N ILE A 80 1.00 2.44 13.66
CA ILE A 80 2.04 2.31 12.64
C ILE A 80 2.85 3.60 12.39
N SER A 81 2.42 4.77 12.87
CA SER A 81 3.03 6.06 12.49
C SER A 81 4.48 6.20 12.93
N ILE A 82 4.85 5.62 14.08
CA ILE A 82 6.23 5.67 14.61
C ILE A 82 7.14 4.77 13.78
N PRO A 83 6.89 3.46 13.66
CA PRO A 83 7.74 2.58 12.87
C PRO A 83 7.79 3.01 11.39
N LEU A 84 6.68 3.45 10.81
CA LEU A 84 6.65 3.94 9.44
C LEU A 84 7.47 5.21 9.25
N THR A 85 7.50 6.11 10.23
CA THR A 85 8.37 7.29 10.18
C THR A 85 9.85 6.91 10.12
N ARG A 86 10.27 5.94 10.94
CA ARG A 86 11.64 5.42 10.94
C ARG A 86 11.96 4.73 9.62
N PHE A 87 11.12 3.83 9.19
CA PHE A 87 11.25 3.12 7.92
C PHE A 87 11.39 4.08 6.74
N THR A 88 10.50 5.08 6.63
CA THR A 88 10.51 6.04 5.53
C THR A 88 11.82 6.81 5.42
N LYS A 89 12.41 7.22 6.55
CA LYS A 89 13.70 7.93 6.56
C LYS A 89 14.85 7.06 6.04
N GLN A 90 14.85 5.77 6.39
CA GLN A 90 15.86 4.82 5.93
C GLN A 90 15.61 4.45 4.46
N LEU A 91 14.35 4.23 4.09
CA LEU A 91 13.93 3.85 2.74
C LEU A 91 14.41 4.86 1.68
N VAL A 92 14.28 6.16 1.95
CA VAL A 92 14.74 7.20 1.01
C VAL A 92 16.24 7.05 0.70
N GLN A 93 17.06 6.74 1.70
CA GLN A 93 18.48 6.53 1.51
C GLN A 93 18.79 5.23 0.77
N ILE A 94 18.09 4.15 1.11
CA ILE A 94 18.24 2.85 0.45
C ILE A 94 17.85 2.97 -1.02
N CYS A 95 16.70 3.54 -1.32
CA CYS A 95 16.23 3.73 -2.70
C CYS A 95 17.22 4.57 -3.52
N SER A 96 17.76 5.63 -2.94
CA SER A 96 18.78 6.46 -3.60
C SER A 96 20.08 5.70 -3.84
N ARG A 97 20.54 4.92 -2.86
CA ARG A 97 21.81 4.20 -2.93
C ARG A 97 21.78 3.06 -3.94
N PHE A 98 20.67 2.32 -3.98
CA PHE A 98 20.55 1.12 -4.81
C PHE A 98 19.70 1.33 -6.08
N ASN A 99 19.35 2.58 -6.39
CA ASN A 99 18.54 2.96 -7.55
C ASN A 99 17.22 2.17 -7.62
N THR A 100 16.55 2.03 -6.49
CA THR A 100 15.30 1.30 -6.34
C THR A 100 14.12 2.27 -6.34
N THR A 101 13.06 1.95 -7.07
CA THR A 101 11.76 2.60 -6.94
C THR A 101 10.92 1.84 -5.92
N PHE A 102 10.36 2.56 -4.94
CA PHE A 102 9.47 1.97 -3.95
C PHE A 102 8.04 2.51 -4.10
N ILE A 103 7.08 1.60 -4.18
CA ILE A 103 5.64 1.91 -4.22
C ILE A 103 4.99 1.37 -2.95
N GLY A 104 4.42 2.25 -2.14
CA GLY A 104 3.62 1.85 -0.98
C GLY A 104 2.15 2.13 -1.21
N ILE A 105 1.35 1.07 -1.24
CA ILE A 105 -0.10 1.17 -1.36
C ILE A 105 -0.69 1.49 0.01
N ASN A 106 -1.66 2.40 0.05
CA ASN A 106 -2.31 2.80 1.28
C ASN A 106 -3.80 3.05 1.05
N GLN A 107 -4.59 2.96 2.10
CA GLN A 107 -6.03 3.17 2.04
C GLN A 107 -6.40 4.56 2.53
N LEU A 108 -7.38 5.18 1.85
CA LEU A 108 -8.00 6.42 2.29
C LEU A 108 -9.08 6.11 3.33
N ARG A 109 -9.03 6.83 4.45
CA ARG A 109 -10.03 6.76 5.53
C ARG A 109 -10.62 8.13 5.76
N ASP A 110 -11.87 8.19 6.15
CA ASP A 110 -12.51 9.45 6.51
C ASP A 110 -11.87 10.01 7.79
N LYS A 111 -11.64 11.32 7.80
CA LYS A 111 -11.12 12.01 8.99
C LYS A 111 -12.19 12.04 10.07
N ILE A 112 -11.95 11.29 11.14
CA ILE A 112 -12.77 11.36 12.34
C ILE A 112 -12.48 12.70 13.03
N ASN A 113 -13.52 13.46 13.39
CA ASN A 113 -13.44 14.77 14.08
C ASN A 113 -12.96 15.96 13.21
N SER A 114 -13.12 15.91 11.89
CA SER A 114 -12.94 17.10 11.05
C SER A 114 -14.31 17.75 10.73
N PRO A 115 -14.59 18.96 11.20
CA PRO A 115 -15.87 19.64 10.93
C PRO A 115 -16.13 19.86 9.42
N MET A 116 -15.07 19.87 8.62
CA MET A 116 -15.13 20.04 7.16
C MET A 116 -15.05 18.70 6.41
N GLY A 117 -15.06 17.56 7.09
CA GLY A 117 -14.84 16.26 6.47
C GLY A 117 -13.41 16.09 5.93
N GLY A 118 -13.27 15.21 4.94
CA GLY A 118 -12.01 14.95 4.24
C GLY A 118 -11.50 13.54 4.46
N LYS A 119 -10.59 13.14 3.58
CA LYS A 119 -9.95 11.81 3.64
C LYS A 119 -8.51 11.93 4.09
N ASP A 120 -8.01 10.93 4.77
CA ASP A 120 -6.63 10.82 5.18
C ASP A 120 -6.14 9.37 5.02
N THR A 121 -4.81 9.19 5.03
CA THR A 121 -4.19 7.87 4.96
C THR A 121 -3.60 7.50 6.31
N THR A 122 -3.50 6.21 6.59
CA THR A 122 -2.75 5.70 7.75
C THR A 122 -1.26 6.03 7.63
N GLY A 123 -0.54 6.05 8.76
CA GLY A 123 0.92 6.16 8.78
C GLY A 123 1.50 7.56 9.02
N GLY A 124 0.64 8.55 9.30
CA GLY A 124 1.09 9.87 9.73
C GLY A 124 1.68 10.75 8.61
N ARG A 125 2.39 11.82 9.03
CA ARG A 125 2.87 12.85 8.09
C ARG A 125 4.15 12.46 7.35
N ALA A 126 5.03 11.70 7.98
CA ALA A 126 6.35 11.40 7.41
C ALA A 126 6.25 10.66 6.06
N TRP A 127 5.36 9.67 5.96
CA TRP A 127 5.11 8.95 4.72
C TRP A 127 4.68 9.90 3.58
N LYS A 128 3.74 10.81 3.89
CA LYS A 128 3.21 11.77 2.91
C LYS A 128 4.26 12.79 2.44
N HIS A 129 5.16 13.20 3.33
CA HIS A 129 6.16 14.21 3.02
C HIS A 129 7.36 13.65 2.23
N ASN A 130 7.69 12.37 2.42
CA ASN A 130 8.81 11.74 1.73
C ASN A 130 8.43 11.11 0.39
N ALA A 131 7.13 10.91 0.11
CA ALA A 131 6.67 10.45 -1.18
C ALA A 131 6.87 11.55 -2.24
N ILE A 132 7.63 11.23 -3.29
CA ILE A 132 7.89 12.14 -4.43
C ILE A 132 6.60 12.29 -5.26
N ILE A 133 5.88 11.20 -5.46
CA ILE A 133 4.62 11.17 -6.21
C ILE A 133 3.56 10.52 -5.32
N ARG A 134 2.36 11.08 -5.30
CA ARG A 134 1.20 10.51 -4.64
C ARG A 134 0.06 10.43 -5.63
N LEU A 135 -0.40 9.23 -5.91
CA LEU A 135 -1.52 8.97 -6.80
C LEU A 135 -2.77 8.64 -5.97
N PHE A 136 -3.86 9.33 -6.24
CA PHE A 136 -5.14 9.09 -5.60
C PHE A 136 -6.08 8.43 -6.60
N PHE A 137 -6.44 7.18 -6.32
CA PHE A 137 -7.36 6.40 -7.12
C PHE A 137 -8.77 6.56 -6.58
N SER A 138 -9.70 6.89 -7.44
CA SER A 138 -11.13 6.92 -7.11
C SER A 138 -11.95 6.24 -8.19
N LYS A 139 -13.04 5.61 -7.77
CA LYS A 139 -13.96 4.93 -8.67
C LYS A 139 -14.77 5.96 -9.44
N GLY A 140 -14.73 5.87 -10.77
CA GLY A 140 -15.57 6.64 -11.68
C GLY A 140 -16.89 5.93 -11.98
N ASN A 141 -17.52 6.30 -13.10
CA ASN A 141 -18.76 5.70 -13.56
C ASN A 141 -18.55 4.25 -14.01
N PHE A 142 -19.59 3.47 -13.95
CA PHE A 142 -19.64 2.16 -14.59
C PHE A 142 -19.93 2.32 -16.09
N PHE A 143 -19.55 1.33 -16.88
CA PHE A 143 -19.85 1.25 -18.30
C PHE A 143 -20.31 -0.16 -18.70
N ASP A 144 -21.06 -0.23 -19.80
CA ASP A 144 -21.49 -1.48 -20.42
C ASP A 144 -20.43 -2.05 -21.40
N GLU A 145 -20.72 -3.18 -22.02
CA GLU A 145 -19.82 -3.83 -23.01
C GLU A 145 -19.52 -2.94 -24.23
N ASN A 146 -20.35 -1.93 -24.51
CA ASN A 146 -20.16 -0.99 -25.60
C ASN A 146 -19.43 0.30 -25.15
N GLY A 147 -19.01 0.38 -23.89
CA GLY A 147 -18.33 1.53 -23.32
C GLY A 147 -19.25 2.69 -22.96
N LYS A 148 -20.58 2.49 -22.94
CA LYS A 148 -21.55 3.51 -22.58
C LYS A 148 -21.66 3.61 -21.05
N ASP A 149 -21.62 4.84 -20.55
CA ASP A 149 -21.81 5.13 -19.11
C ASP A 149 -23.14 4.58 -18.60
N LEU A 150 -23.06 3.88 -17.48
CA LEU A 150 -24.20 3.32 -16.77
C LEU A 150 -24.48 4.12 -15.50
N THR A 151 -25.76 4.34 -15.21
CA THR A 151 -26.19 4.86 -13.92
C THR A 151 -26.02 3.80 -12.83
N ARG A 152 -25.81 4.21 -11.56
CA ARG A 152 -25.40 3.38 -10.41
C ARG A 152 -26.23 2.13 -10.11
N ASN A 153 -27.37 1.90 -10.75
CA ASN A 153 -28.31 0.81 -10.47
C ASN A 153 -28.38 -0.26 -11.57
N THR A 154 -27.35 -0.42 -12.36
CA THR A 154 -27.35 -1.40 -13.47
C THR A 154 -26.83 -2.74 -12.99
N GLU A 155 -27.55 -3.82 -13.31
CA GLU A 155 -27.34 -5.17 -12.77
C GLU A 155 -26.08 -5.89 -13.24
N SER A 156 -25.38 -5.45 -14.28
CA SER A 156 -24.18 -6.11 -14.77
C SER A 156 -23.29 -5.13 -15.57
N PRO A 157 -22.47 -4.32 -14.91
CA PRO A 157 -21.50 -3.50 -15.61
C PRO A 157 -20.36 -4.34 -16.18
N ALA A 158 -19.88 -4.01 -17.37
CA ALA A 158 -18.67 -4.60 -17.95
C ALA A 158 -17.40 -4.13 -17.22
N GLY A 159 -17.47 -2.93 -16.65
CA GLY A 159 -16.37 -2.37 -15.85
C GLY A 159 -16.68 -1.01 -15.26
N ASN A 160 -15.67 -0.37 -14.71
CA ASN A 160 -15.75 1.00 -14.24
C ASN A 160 -14.50 1.80 -14.61
N TYR A 161 -14.69 3.11 -14.81
CA TYR A 161 -13.56 4.03 -14.93
C TYR A 161 -12.87 4.23 -13.60
N VAL A 162 -11.57 4.43 -13.65
CA VAL A 162 -10.77 4.81 -12.49
C VAL A 162 -10.24 6.22 -12.73
N LEU A 163 -10.49 7.11 -11.79
CA LEU A 163 -9.97 8.47 -11.81
C LEU A 163 -8.67 8.50 -10.99
N ILE A 164 -7.61 8.98 -11.61
CA ILE A 164 -6.30 9.10 -10.97
C ILE A 164 -5.96 10.59 -10.85
N ASN A 165 -5.76 11.06 -9.63
CA ASN A 165 -5.31 12.42 -9.33
C ASN A 165 -3.92 12.35 -8.70
N MET A 166 -3.08 13.32 -9.04
CA MET A 166 -1.71 13.47 -8.54
C MET A 166 -1.58 14.72 -7.67
#